data_224e801bdd2360f0e40940f621d24462
#
_entry.id   224e801bdd2360f0e40940f621d24462
#
_cell.length_a   1.000
_cell.length_b   1.000
_cell.length_c   1.000
_cell.angle_alpha   90.00
_cell.angle_beta   90.00
_cell.angle_gamma   90.00
#
_symmetry.space_group_name_H-M   'P 1'
#
loop_
_entity.id
_entity.type
_entity.pdbx_description
1 polymer ?
#
loop_
_entity_poly.entity_id
_entity_poly.type
_entity_poly.pdbx_seq_one_letter_code
_entity_poly.pdbx_strand_id
1 'polypeptide(L)'
;MRNAALPSIAVGFFDGVHLGHRAILEGAEAALTFVDHPLTVLAPEKAPTILTTFEERVRLIDRPVIALPFTQCLAEMSAAEFADRYLKGYKVRCGENWRFGKSGEGNAEWLKRYGWEVEVVPYVMHEGAAISSTRIREALKAGKIEDAEAMLGRKVTVSGVEVSGKGEGRKLGFPTINLKLGVYAAQVNGERAVVNYGYAPTFGERGWTEPTMEVHLLKYLRKERQFDSPEALKKQIAADCERARS
;
A
#
# COMPACT_ATOMS: atom_id res chain seq x y z
N MET A 1 -12.23 -2.99 -42.96
CA MET A 1 -11.91 -2.11 -41.78
C MET A 1 -11.17 -2.96 -40.78
N ARG A 2 -9.93 -2.64 -40.44
CA ARG A 2 -9.22 -3.36 -39.35
C ARG A 2 -9.95 -2.97 -38.05
N ASN A 3 -10.55 -3.94 -37.36
CA ASN A 3 -11.03 -3.71 -36.00
C ASN A 3 -9.81 -3.24 -35.18
N ALA A 4 -9.80 -1.99 -34.77
CA ALA A 4 -8.81 -1.52 -33.81
C ALA A 4 -8.97 -2.37 -32.55
N ALA A 5 -7.86 -2.89 -32.01
CA ALA A 5 -7.89 -3.62 -30.74
C ALA A 5 -8.44 -2.70 -29.65
N LEU A 6 -9.29 -3.25 -28.78
CA LEU A 6 -9.81 -2.48 -27.64
C LEU A 6 -8.66 -2.08 -26.72
N PRO A 7 -8.67 -0.83 -26.19
CA PRO A 7 -7.72 -0.44 -25.16
C PRO A 7 -7.90 -1.34 -23.93
N SER A 8 -6.80 -1.63 -23.23
CA SER A 8 -6.82 -2.50 -22.05
C SER A 8 -6.93 -1.71 -20.76
N ILE A 9 -7.74 -2.19 -19.82
CA ILE A 9 -7.90 -1.61 -18.49
C ILE A 9 -7.64 -2.63 -17.39
N ALA A 10 -6.73 -2.30 -16.48
CA ALA A 10 -6.49 -3.09 -15.26
C ALA A 10 -7.48 -2.69 -14.19
N VAL A 11 -8.11 -3.66 -13.54
CA VAL A 11 -9.14 -3.41 -12.51
C VAL A 11 -8.72 -3.96 -11.16
N GLY A 12 -8.85 -3.16 -10.10
CA GLY A 12 -8.48 -3.57 -8.73
C GLY A 12 -8.43 -2.40 -7.76
N PHE A 13 -8.34 -2.69 -6.47
CA PHE A 13 -8.08 -1.66 -5.46
C PHE A 13 -6.61 -1.25 -5.43
N PHE A 14 -5.69 -2.15 -5.76
CA PHE A 14 -4.24 -1.95 -5.87
C PHE A 14 -3.55 -1.41 -4.62
N ASP A 15 -4.06 -1.74 -3.42
CA ASP A 15 -3.42 -1.28 -2.18
C ASP A 15 -1.98 -1.80 -2.05
N GLY A 16 -1.04 -0.86 -1.93
CA GLY A 16 0.38 -1.13 -1.88
C GLY A 16 1.03 -1.35 -3.25
N VAL A 17 0.31 -1.45 -4.35
CA VAL A 17 0.82 -1.70 -5.72
C VAL A 17 1.99 -2.70 -5.71
N HIS A 18 1.77 -3.86 -5.07
CA HIS A 18 2.74 -4.94 -4.93
C HIS A 18 2.99 -5.70 -6.25
N LEU A 19 3.94 -6.61 -6.29
CA LEU A 19 4.31 -7.33 -7.52
C LEU A 19 3.11 -8.03 -8.19
N GLY A 20 2.18 -8.60 -7.42
CA GLY A 20 0.94 -9.17 -7.98
C GLY A 20 0.05 -8.11 -8.66
N HIS A 21 -0.03 -6.90 -8.10
CA HIS A 21 -0.75 -5.79 -8.74
C HIS A 21 -0.03 -5.30 -9.99
N ARG A 22 1.31 -5.23 -9.95
CA ARG A 22 2.12 -4.83 -11.12
C ARG A 22 1.93 -5.77 -12.29
N ALA A 23 1.82 -7.08 -12.06
CA ALA A 23 1.52 -8.05 -13.11
C ALA A 23 0.16 -7.79 -13.78
N ILE A 24 -0.87 -7.40 -13.01
CA ILE A 24 -2.18 -7.01 -13.57
C ILE A 24 -2.06 -5.71 -14.37
N LEU A 25 -1.30 -4.75 -13.86
CA LEU A 25 -1.08 -3.46 -14.50
C LEU A 25 -0.20 -3.58 -15.75
N GLU A 26 0.74 -4.50 -15.82
CA GLU A 26 1.61 -4.71 -16.98
C GLU A 26 0.80 -4.98 -18.23
N GLY A 27 1.05 -4.22 -19.30
CA GLY A 27 0.30 -4.30 -20.55
C GLY A 27 -1.10 -3.69 -20.54
N ALA A 28 -1.56 -3.09 -19.43
CA ALA A 28 -2.76 -2.27 -19.41
C ALA A 28 -2.45 -0.82 -19.79
N GLU A 29 -3.33 -0.17 -20.54
CA GLU A 29 -3.19 1.23 -20.95
C GLU A 29 -3.76 2.18 -19.89
N ALA A 30 -4.71 1.71 -19.07
CA ALA A 30 -5.31 2.45 -17.98
C ALA A 30 -5.57 1.54 -16.78
N ALA A 31 -5.85 2.13 -15.64
CA ALA A 31 -6.30 1.41 -14.44
C ALA A 31 -7.63 1.98 -13.94
N LEU A 32 -8.52 1.12 -13.46
CA LEU A 32 -9.72 1.48 -12.71
C LEU A 32 -9.54 1.04 -11.27
N THR A 33 -9.65 1.98 -10.34
CA THR A 33 -9.52 1.74 -8.90
C THR A 33 -10.52 2.57 -8.12
N PHE A 34 -10.64 2.30 -6.82
CA PHE A 34 -11.47 3.08 -5.91
C PHE A 34 -10.62 4.08 -5.11
N VAL A 35 -11.18 5.24 -4.78
CA VAL A 35 -10.52 6.23 -3.92
C VAL A 35 -10.31 5.61 -2.54
N ASP A 36 -11.40 5.15 -1.92
CA ASP A 36 -11.40 4.52 -0.61
C ASP A 36 -11.52 3.00 -0.70
N HIS A 37 -11.08 2.30 0.34
CA HIS A 37 -11.21 0.84 0.39
C HIS A 37 -12.70 0.45 0.48
N PRO A 38 -13.19 -0.48 -0.36
CA PRO A 38 -14.62 -0.85 -0.37
C PRO A 38 -15.19 -1.22 1.01
N LEU A 39 -14.40 -1.84 1.88
CA LEU A 39 -14.84 -2.18 3.22
C LEU A 39 -15.10 -0.97 4.12
N THR A 40 -14.62 0.24 3.79
CA THR A 40 -14.99 1.44 4.57
C THR A 40 -16.49 1.76 4.50
N VAL A 41 -17.15 1.29 3.43
CA VAL A 41 -18.61 1.41 3.23
C VAL A 41 -19.34 0.11 3.56
N LEU A 42 -18.78 -1.04 3.12
CA LEU A 42 -19.48 -2.33 3.23
C LEU A 42 -19.41 -2.95 4.63
N ALA A 43 -18.32 -2.76 5.35
CA ALA A 43 -18.08 -3.29 6.70
C ALA A 43 -16.94 -2.47 7.37
N PRO A 44 -17.22 -1.26 7.86
CA PRO A 44 -16.21 -0.33 8.37
C PRO A 44 -15.32 -0.93 9.48
N GLU A 45 -15.90 -1.78 10.32
CA GLU A 45 -15.18 -2.46 11.40
C GLU A 45 -14.15 -3.50 10.92
N LYS A 46 -14.25 -3.93 9.65
CA LYS A 46 -13.32 -4.86 8.97
C LYS A 46 -12.38 -4.16 8.00
N ALA A 47 -12.53 -2.84 7.83
CA ALA A 47 -11.69 -2.10 6.91
C ALA A 47 -10.21 -2.21 7.34
N PRO A 48 -9.32 -2.69 6.46
CA PRO A 48 -7.92 -2.84 6.80
C PRO A 48 -7.22 -1.48 6.82
N THR A 49 -6.14 -1.38 7.58
CA THR A 49 -5.18 -0.29 7.40
C THR A 49 -4.61 -0.35 5.99
N ILE A 50 -4.67 0.73 5.24
CA ILE A 50 -4.14 0.78 3.86
C ILE A 50 -2.60 0.83 3.86
N LEU A 51 -1.98 0.25 2.83
CA LEU A 51 -0.53 0.27 2.63
C LEU A 51 -0.06 1.56 1.97
N THR A 52 -0.91 2.16 1.15
CA THR A 52 -0.62 3.40 0.41
C THR A 52 -1.81 4.35 0.48
N THR A 53 -1.55 5.66 0.57
CA THR A 53 -2.59 6.67 0.34
C THR A 53 -3.10 6.58 -1.10
N PHE A 54 -4.20 7.26 -1.39
CA PHE A 54 -4.73 7.29 -2.76
C PHE A 54 -3.72 7.94 -3.73
N GLU A 55 -3.11 9.04 -3.33
CA GLU A 55 -2.13 9.79 -4.13
C GLU A 55 -0.86 8.96 -4.39
N GLU A 56 -0.34 8.27 -3.37
CA GLU A 56 0.78 7.35 -3.52
C GLU A 56 0.44 6.20 -4.45
N ARG A 57 -0.76 5.64 -4.32
CA ARG A 57 -1.23 4.55 -5.16
C ARG A 57 -1.33 4.95 -6.62
N VAL A 58 -1.89 6.13 -6.91
CA VAL A 58 -1.97 6.69 -8.28
C VAL A 58 -0.57 6.87 -8.87
N ARG A 59 0.37 7.43 -8.09
CA ARG A 59 1.78 7.57 -8.55
C ARG A 59 2.44 6.23 -8.85
N LEU A 60 2.20 5.22 -8.01
CA LEU A 60 2.78 3.88 -8.16
C LEU A 60 2.15 3.07 -9.31
N ILE A 61 0.90 3.35 -9.67
CA ILE A 61 0.22 2.76 -10.82
C ILE A 61 0.89 3.22 -12.13
N ASP A 62 1.38 4.47 -12.18
CA ASP A 62 2.17 5.03 -13.28
C ASP A 62 1.51 4.91 -14.66
N ARG A 63 0.20 5.18 -14.72
CA ARG A 63 -0.62 5.26 -15.96
C ARG A 63 -1.92 5.98 -15.70
N PRO A 64 -2.72 6.32 -16.74
CA PRO A 64 -4.04 6.93 -16.57
C PRO A 64 -4.91 6.12 -15.61
N VAL A 65 -5.50 6.79 -14.63
CA VAL A 65 -6.34 6.18 -13.60
C VAL A 65 -7.76 6.71 -13.67
N ILE A 66 -8.72 5.80 -13.78
CA ILE A 66 -10.14 6.06 -13.53
C ILE A 66 -10.39 5.76 -12.06
N ALA A 67 -10.55 6.81 -11.26
CA ALA A 67 -10.76 6.71 -9.83
C ALA A 67 -12.25 6.87 -9.49
N LEU A 68 -12.84 5.88 -8.86
CA LEU A 68 -14.24 5.91 -8.45
C LEU A 68 -14.32 6.06 -6.92
N PRO A 69 -15.09 7.02 -6.39
CA PRO A 69 -15.44 7.02 -4.99
C PRO A 69 -16.32 5.80 -4.70
N PHE A 70 -15.94 4.99 -3.71
CA PHE A 70 -16.74 3.83 -3.33
C PHE A 70 -17.87 4.27 -2.39
N THR A 71 -19.05 4.41 -2.94
CA THR A 71 -20.26 4.87 -2.24
C THR A 71 -21.27 3.74 -2.08
N GLN A 72 -22.28 3.93 -1.22
CA GLN A 72 -23.38 2.98 -1.10
C GLN A 72 -24.10 2.75 -2.45
N CYS A 73 -24.26 3.79 -3.25
CA CYS A 73 -24.84 3.68 -4.58
C CYS A 73 -24.01 2.77 -5.50
N LEU A 74 -22.67 2.87 -5.44
CA LEU A 74 -21.79 1.99 -6.21
C LEU A 74 -21.81 0.55 -5.67
N ALA A 75 -21.92 0.37 -4.35
CA ALA A 75 -22.03 -0.93 -3.70
C ALA A 75 -23.32 -1.69 -4.07
N GLU A 76 -24.40 -0.96 -4.32
CA GLU A 76 -25.71 -1.50 -4.74
C GLU A 76 -25.83 -1.70 -6.26
N MET A 77 -24.86 -1.24 -7.04
CA MET A 77 -24.88 -1.35 -8.50
C MET A 77 -24.71 -2.81 -8.93
N SER A 78 -25.57 -3.29 -9.82
CA SER A 78 -25.44 -4.64 -10.37
C SER A 78 -24.16 -4.83 -11.20
N ALA A 79 -23.73 -6.08 -11.38
CA ALA A 79 -22.58 -6.37 -12.23
C ALA A 79 -22.78 -5.89 -13.67
N ALA A 80 -23.99 -6.02 -14.20
CA ALA A 80 -24.32 -5.57 -15.55
C ALA A 80 -24.18 -4.05 -15.68
N GLU A 81 -24.77 -3.28 -14.77
CA GLU A 81 -24.67 -1.82 -14.77
C GLU A 81 -23.22 -1.34 -14.59
N PHE A 82 -22.47 -1.97 -13.69
CA PHE A 82 -21.06 -1.64 -13.47
C PHE A 82 -20.25 -1.90 -14.75
N ALA A 83 -20.42 -3.06 -15.38
CA ALA A 83 -19.70 -3.43 -16.58
C ALA A 83 -20.03 -2.48 -17.75
N ASP A 84 -21.31 -2.21 -18.00
CA ASP A 84 -21.74 -1.30 -19.06
C ASP A 84 -21.25 0.13 -18.86
N ARG A 85 -21.22 0.59 -17.60
CA ARG A 85 -20.87 1.98 -17.29
C ARG A 85 -19.36 2.24 -17.27
N TYR A 86 -18.56 1.28 -16.78
CA TYR A 86 -17.15 1.52 -16.50
C TYR A 86 -16.18 0.64 -17.30
N LEU A 87 -16.62 -0.50 -17.84
CA LEU A 87 -15.76 -1.43 -18.56
C LEU A 87 -16.03 -1.50 -20.06
N LYS A 88 -17.14 -0.91 -20.52
CA LYS A 88 -17.52 -0.94 -21.94
C LYS A 88 -16.45 -0.29 -22.82
N GLY A 89 -16.07 -1.01 -23.86
CA GLY A 89 -15.03 -0.56 -24.79
C GLY A 89 -13.59 -0.84 -24.37
N TYR A 90 -13.40 -1.63 -23.29
CA TYR A 90 -12.10 -2.06 -22.83
C TYR A 90 -11.95 -3.59 -22.85
N LYS A 91 -10.73 -4.08 -23.11
CA LYS A 91 -10.27 -5.39 -22.69
C LYS A 91 -9.93 -5.30 -21.20
N VAL A 92 -10.55 -6.13 -20.36
CA VAL A 92 -10.40 -6.09 -18.90
C VAL A 92 -9.25 -7.00 -18.47
N ARG A 93 -8.30 -6.47 -17.67
CA ARG A 93 -7.24 -7.23 -17.00
C ARG A 93 -7.51 -7.26 -15.51
N CYS A 94 -7.59 -8.44 -14.92
CA CYS A 94 -7.89 -8.60 -13.49
C CYS A 94 -7.15 -9.79 -12.89
N GLY A 95 -7.02 -9.82 -11.56
CA GLY A 95 -6.55 -10.99 -10.83
C GLY A 95 -7.64 -12.08 -10.72
N GLU A 96 -7.24 -13.30 -10.41
CA GLU A 96 -8.12 -14.48 -10.32
C GLU A 96 -9.28 -14.30 -9.32
N ASN A 97 -9.06 -13.58 -8.24
CA ASN A 97 -10.05 -13.37 -7.18
C ASN A 97 -10.87 -12.09 -7.32
N TRP A 98 -10.71 -11.35 -8.43
CA TRP A 98 -11.42 -10.09 -8.60
C TRP A 98 -12.93 -10.27 -8.66
N ARG A 99 -13.66 -9.43 -7.91
CA ARG A 99 -15.11 -9.38 -7.84
C ARG A 99 -15.60 -7.95 -7.99
N PHE A 100 -16.80 -7.78 -8.56
CA PHE A 100 -17.45 -6.49 -8.74
C PHE A 100 -18.97 -6.64 -8.73
N GLY A 101 -19.66 -5.50 -8.73
CA GLY A 101 -21.10 -5.47 -8.63
C GLY A 101 -21.62 -5.80 -7.23
N LYS A 102 -22.92 -5.64 -7.03
CA LYS A 102 -23.60 -5.88 -5.76
C LYS A 102 -23.26 -7.25 -5.20
N SER A 103 -22.83 -7.29 -3.94
CA SER A 103 -22.41 -8.52 -3.25
C SER A 103 -21.31 -9.32 -3.97
N GLY A 104 -20.55 -8.71 -4.89
CA GLY A 104 -19.50 -9.39 -5.65
C GLY A 104 -20.01 -10.43 -6.64
N GLU A 105 -21.21 -10.27 -7.16
CA GLU A 105 -21.84 -11.21 -8.10
C GLU A 105 -21.08 -11.34 -9.43
N GLY A 106 -20.40 -10.25 -9.86
CA GLY A 106 -19.57 -10.22 -11.06
C GLY A 106 -18.14 -10.74 -10.80
N ASN A 107 -17.57 -11.40 -11.79
CA ASN A 107 -16.18 -11.86 -11.83
C ASN A 107 -15.71 -12.00 -13.28
N ALA A 108 -14.48 -12.46 -13.50
CA ALA A 108 -13.91 -12.66 -14.83
C ALA A 108 -14.75 -13.58 -15.72
N GLU A 109 -15.24 -14.70 -15.18
CA GLU A 109 -16.07 -15.66 -15.93
C GLU A 109 -17.45 -15.09 -16.27
N TRP A 110 -18.01 -14.27 -15.37
CA TRP A 110 -19.23 -13.54 -15.64
C TRP A 110 -19.04 -12.61 -16.84
N LEU A 111 -17.97 -11.82 -16.86
CA LEU A 111 -17.67 -10.92 -17.99
C LEU A 111 -17.51 -11.67 -19.31
N LYS A 112 -16.71 -12.76 -19.32
CA LYS A 112 -16.52 -13.59 -20.52
C LYS A 112 -17.84 -14.13 -21.07
N ARG A 113 -18.71 -14.62 -20.17
CA ARG A 113 -20.06 -15.14 -20.55
C ARG A 113 -20.92 -14.10 -21.26
N TYR A 114 -20.77 -12.83 -20.83
CA TYR A 114 -21.52 -11.71 -21.42
C TYR A 114 -20.76 -10.98 -22.54
N GLY A 115 -19.69 -11.58 -23.07
CA GLY A 115 -19.01 -11.12 -24.29
C GLY A 115 -17.91 -10.11 -24.10
N TRP A 116 -17.43 -9.87 -22.86
CA TRP A 116 -16.24 -9.02 -22.63
C TRP A 116 -14.95 -9.77 -22.93
N GLU A 117 -13.98 -9.07 -23.51
CA GLU A 117 -12.61 -9.56 -23.57
C GLU A 117 -11.96 -9.43 -22.19
N VAL A 118 -11.55 -10.58 -21.60
CA VAL A 118 -10.99 -10.61 -20.24
C VAL A 118 -9.72 -11.43 -20.22
N GLU A 119 -8.68 -10.83 -19.68
CA GLU A 119 -7.41 -11.47 -19.35
C GLU A 119 -7.29 -11.60 -17.84
N VAL A 120 -7.25 -12.85 -17.37
CA VAL A 120 -7.04 -13.17 -15.96
C VAL A 120 -5.55 -13.37 -15.74
N VAL A 121 -4.97 -12.55 -14.87
CA VAL A 121 -3.55 -12.60 -14.53
C VAL A 121 -3.36 -13.52 -13.33
N PRO A 122 -2.50 -14.54 -13.43
CA PRO A 122 -2.26 -15.49 -12.36
C PRO A 122 -1.58 -14.82 -11.17
N TYR A 123 -1.67 -15.44 -9.99
CA TYR A 123 -0.99 -14.95 -8.80
C TYR A 123 0.53 -14.96 -8.98
N VAL A 124 1.15 -13.87 -8.58
CA VAL A 124 2.60 -13.81 -8.37
C VAL A 124 2.90 -14.42 -7.00
N MET A 125 3.80 -15.39 -6.97
CA MET A 125 4.14 -16.15 -5.76
C MET A 125 5.40 -15.62 -5.09
N HIS A 126 5.44 -15.66 -3.77
CA HIS A 126 6.63 -15.40 -2.95
C HIS A 126 6.66 -16.43 -1.82
N GLU A 127 7.76 -17.19 -1.70
CA GLU A 127 7.93 -18.26 -0.70
C GLU A 127 6.76 -19.25 -0.67
N GLY A 128 6.33 -19.72 -1.84
CA GLY A 128 5.29 -20.74 -1.98
C GLY A 128 3.85 -20.26 -1.74
N ALA A 129 3.61 -18.96 -1.52
CA ALA A 129 2.28 -18.41 -1.33
C ALA A 129 2.05 -17.14 -2.17
N ALA A 130 0.79 -16.88 -2.56
CA ALA A 130 0.43 -15.71 -3.34
C ALA A 130 0.77 -14.40 -2.61
N ILE A 131 1.34 -13.45 -3.34
CA ILE A 131 1.56 -12.09 -2.83
C ILE A 131 0.20 -11.40 -2.68
N SER A 132 -0.02 -10.78 -1.51
CA SER A 132 -1.24 -10.03 -1.24
C SER A 132 -0.98 -8.88 -0.26
N SER A 133 -1.83 -7.85 -0.30
CA SER A 133 -1.77 -6.73 0.65
C SER A 133 -1.92 -7.20 2.10
N THR A 134 -2.67 -8.28 2.35
CA THR A 134 -2.81 -8.88 3.69
C THR A 134 -1.47 -9.44 4.19
N ARG A 135 -0.77 -10.25 3.40
CA ARG A 135 0.54 -10.79 3.76
C ARG A 135 1.58 -9.69 4.00
N ILE A 136 1.54 -8.64 3.18
CA ILE A 136 2.43 -7.48 3.36
C ILE A 136 2.14 -6.78 4.69
N ARG A 137 0.86 -6.56 5.04
CA ARG A 137 0.49 -6.00 6.36
C ARG A 137 0.96 -6.87 7.52
N GLU A 138 0.83 -8.18 7.40
CA GLU A 138 1.30 -9.13 8.41
C GLU A 138 2.83 -9.09 8.57
N ALA A 139 3.58 -9.04 7.47
CA ALA A 139 5.03 -8.89 7.50
C ALA A 139 5.46 -7.58 8.20
N LEU A 140 4.81 -6.46 7.87
CA LEU A 140 5.08 -5.17 8.49
C LEU A 140 4.75 -5.16 10.00
N LYS A 141 3.62 -5.73 10.41
CA LYS A 141 3.23 -5.91 11.81
C LYS A 141 4.20 -6.82 12.58
N ALA A 142 4.81 -7.78 11.91
CA ALA A 142 5.83 -8.66 12.48
C ALA A 142 7.23 -8.01 12.51
N GLY A 143 7.44 -6.87 11.84
CA GLY A 143 8.73 -6.20 11.70
C GLY A 143 9.64 -6.84 10.65
N LYS A 144 9.08 -7.65 9.75
CA LYS A 144 9.79 -8.32 8.65
C LYS A 144 9.81 -7.40 7.43
N ILE A 145 10.69 -6.41 7.46
CA ILE A 145 10.75 -5.37 6.43
C ILE A 145 11.20 -5.95 5.10
N GLU A 146 12.23 -6.80 5.11
CA GLU A 146 12.79 -7.42 3.91
C GLU A 146 11.73 -8.30 3.18
N ASP A 147 10.92 -9.07 3.91
CA ASP A 147 9.82 -9.86 3.34
C ASP A 147 8.76 -8.94 2.69
N ALA A 148 8.43 -7.84 3.36
CA ALA A 148 7.48 -6.86 2.82
C ALA A 148 8.02 -6.21 1.54
N GLU A 149 9.30 -5.83 1.51
CA GLU A 149 9.97 -5.27 0.33
C GLU A 149 10.02 -6.26 -0.83
N ALA A 150 10.34 -7.53 -0.56
CA ALA A 150 10.34 -8.58 -1.58
C ALA A 150 8.98 -8.74 -2.24
N MET A 151 7.89 -8.67 -1.46
CA MET A 151 6.52 -8.73 -2.00
C MET A 151 6.09 -7.43 -2.69
N LEU A 152 6.51 -6.26 -2.19
CA LEU A 152 6.22 -4.96 -2.78
C LEU A 152 7.01 -4.72 -4.08
N GLY A 153 8.20 -5.31 -4.21
CA GLY A 153 9.16 -5.03 -5.29
C GLY A 153 9.76 -3.63 -5.19
N ARG A 154 9.74 -3.01 -4.01
CA ARG A 154 10.32 -1.70 -3.69
C ARG A 154 10.52 -1.55 -2.19
N LYS A 155 11.28 -0.51 -1.81
CA LYS A 155 11.48 -0.14 -0.40
C LYS A 155 10.17 0.18 0.31
N VAL A 156 10.08 -0.19 1.57
CA VAL A 156 8.99 0.24 2.45
C VAL A 156 9.22 1.69 2.81
N THR A 157 8.36 2.58 2.31
CA THR A 157 8.44 4.01 2.54
C THR A 157 7.28 4.47 3.41
N VAL A 158 7.57 5.32 4.37
CA VAL A 158 6.58 6.01 5.20
C VAL A 158 6.77 7.50 4.96
N SER A 159 5.73 8.17 4.49
CA SER A 159 5.74 9.62 4.32
C SER A 159 5.14 10.28 5.55
N GLY A 160 5.78 11.32 6.06
CA GLY A 160 5.34 12.09 7.21
C GLY A 160 5.52 13.58 7.00
N VAL A 161 4.75 14.38 7.73
CA VAL A 161 4.94 15.83 7.82
C VAL A 161 5.55 16.13 9.17
N GLU A 162 6.63 16.88 9.21
CA GLU A 162 7.22 17.34 10.46
C GLU A 162 6.24 18.24 11.21
N VAL A 163 5.95 17.91 12.46
CA VAL A 163 5.17 18.77 13.34
C VAL A 163 6.12 19.50 14.28
N SER A 164 6.12 20.82 14.18
CA SER A 164 6.97 21.78 14.88
C SER A 164 7.58 21.29 16.20
N GLY A 165 8.89 21.20 16.24
CA GLY A 165 9.70 21.29 17.45
C GLY A 165 10.26 20.02 18.03
N LYS A 166 9.90 18.78 17.59
CA LYS A 166 10.39 17.54 18.20
C LYS A 166 10.61 16.35 17.27
N GLY A 167 10.61 16.50 15.96
CA GLY A 167 10.85 15.39 15.03
C GLY A 167 9.83 14.24 15.14
N GLU A 168 8.64 14.51 15.63
CA GLU A 168 7.56 13.54 15.70
C GLU A 168 6.96 13.37 14.32
N GLY A 169 7.27 12.25 13.67
CA GLY A 169 6.54 11.82 12.50
C GLY A 169 5.06 11.69 12.88
N ARG A 170 4.24 12.68 12.48
CA ARG A 170 2.81 12.63 12.77
C ARG A 170 2.21 11.45 12.05
N LYS A 171 1.32 10.73 12.72
CA LYS A 171 0.26 10.00 12.05
C LYS A 171 -0.41 10.97 11.09
N LEU A 172 -0.12 10.83 9.80
CA LEU A 172 -0.97 11.42 8.78
C LEU A 172 -2.39 10.97 9.09
N GLY A 173 -3.38 11.82 8.95
CA GLY A 173 -4.76 11.57 9.35
C GLY A 173 -5.46 10.39 8.67
N PHE A 174 -4.69 9.50 8.08
CA PHE A 174 -5.11 8.23 7.47
C PHE A 174 -4.35 7.09 8.12
N PRO A 175 -5.01 5.94 8.36
CA PRO A 175 -4.37 4.75 8.90
C PRO A 175 -3.43 4.13 7.87
N THR A 176 -2.29 4.77 7.63
CA THR A 176 -1.21 4.19 6.84
C THR A 176 -0.40 3.24 7.71
N ILE A 177 -0.07 2.13 7.16
CA ILE A 177 0.84 1.06 7.63
C ILE A 177 0.95 0.92 9.16
N ASN A 178 0.33 -0.11 9.73
CA ASN A 178 0.60 -0.56 11.09
C ASN A 178 1.95 -1.29 11.12
N LEU A 179 3.00 -0.58 11.49
CA LEU A 179 4.31 -1.15 11.75
C LEU A 179 4.35 -1.78 13.14
N LYS A 180 5.25 -2.72 13.34
CA LYS A 180 5.61 -3.18 14.67
C LYS A 180 6.20 -2.03 15.48
N LEU A 181 5.72 -1.82 16.70
CA LEU A 181 6.31 -0.79 17.58
C LEU A 181 7.77 -1.09 17.87
N GLY A 182 8.63 -0.09 17.76
CA GLY A 182 10.05 -0.22 18.05
C GLY A 182 10.95 0.68 17.21
N VAL A 183 12.22 0.37 17.26
CA VAL A 183 13.29 1.13 16.61
C VAL A 183 13.69 0.45 15.31
N TYR A 184 13.84 1.25 14.27
CA TYR A 184 14.19 0.82 12.90
C TYR A 184 15.47 1.50 12.43
N ALA A 185 16.30 0.77 11.71
CA ALA A 185 17.24 1.37 10.80
C ALA A 185 16.45 1.91 9.60
N ALA A 186 16.76 3.11 9.18
CA ALA A 186 16.06 3.78 8.09
C ALA A 186 17.03 4.63 7.25
N GLN A 187 16.52 5.12 6.14
CA GLN A 187 17.13 6.15 5.33
C GLN A 187 16.14 7.31 5.22
N VAL A 188 16.55 8.49 5.62
CA VAL A 188 15.75 9.71 5.60
C VAL A 188 16.44 10.72 4.69
N ASN A 189 15.76 11.16 3.64
CA ASN A 189 16.32 12.06 2.63
C ASN A 189 17.68 11.58 2.07
N GLY A 190 17.86 10.27 1.93
CA GLY A 190 19.09 9.67 1.43
C GLY A 190 20.15 9.35 2.50
N GLU A 191 20.02 9.85 3.72
CA GLU A 191 20.96 9.63 4.82
C GLU A 191 20.53 8.50 5.74
N ARG A 192 21.49 7.72 6.26
CA ARG A 192 21.23 6.67 7.26
C ARG A 192 20.75 7.29 8.56
N ALA A 193 19.65 6.76 9.09
CA ALA A 193 19.01 7.22 10.31
C ALA A 193 18.50 6.06 11.17
N VAL A 194 18.19 6.38 12.41
CA VAL A 194 17.46 5.49 13.33
C VAL A 194 16.12 6.16 13.64
N VAL A 195 15.04 5.44 13.42
CA VAL A 195 13.68 5.93 13.60
C VAL A 195 12.97 5.12 14.68
N ASN A 196 12.36 5.80 15.64
CA ASN A 196 11.47 5.17 16.62
C ASN A 196 10.01 5.30 16.16
N TYR A 197 9.34 4.16 16.01
CA TYR A 197 7.91 4.07 15.79
C TYR A 197 7.23 3.57 17.07
N GLY A 198 6.70 4.50 17.88
CA GLY A 198 6.16 4.18 19.20
C GLY A 198 5.27 5.26 19.80
N TYR A 199 4.90 5.08 21.07
CA TYR A 199 3.99 5.98 21.79
C TYR A 199 4.70 7.15 22.48
N ALA A 200 5.99 7.04 22.77
CA ALA A 200 6.73 8.07 23.48
C ALA A 200 7.80 8.66 22.55
N PRO A 201 7.76 9.99 22.29
CA PRO A 201 8.86 10.66 21.62
C PRO A 201 10.10 10.62 22.54
N THR A 202 11.19 10.17 22.00
CA THR A 202 12.47 10.13 22.72
C THR A 202 13.11 11.52 22.64
N PHE A 203 13.51 12.07 23.78
CA PHE A 203 14.21 13.36 23.84
C PHE A 203 15.50 13.32 23.02
N GLY A 204 15.73 14.33 22.17
CA GLY A 204 17.06 14.66 21.68
C GLY A 204 17.41 14.27 20.24
N GLU A 205 16.46 13.96 19.39
CA GLU A 205 16.73 13.81 17.96
C GLU A 205 16.77 15.19 17.27
N ARG A 206 17.69 15.35 16.31
CA ARG A 206 17.81 16.59 15.54
C ARG A 206 16.49 16.88 14.85
N GLY A 207 15.91 18.05 15.11
CA GLY A 207 14.76 18.52 14.37
C GLY A 207 15.08 18.62 12.89
N TRP A 208 14.25 17.97 12.07
CA TRP A 208 14.31 18.10 10.63
C TRP A 208 13.48 19.31 10.23
N THR A 209 14.01 20.14 9.34
CA THR A 209 13.39 21.41 8.93
C THR A 209 12.54 21.29 7.66
N GLU A 210 12.46 20.10 7.07
CA GLU A 210 11.69 19.87 5.85
C GLU A 210 10.22 19.57 6.16
N PRO A 211 9.26 20.17 5.45
CA PRO A 211 7.84 20.02 5.72
C PRO A 211 7.30 18.61 5.41
N THR A 212 8.03 17.81 4.62
CA THR A 212 7.68 16.44 4.28
C THR A 212 8.93 15.57 4.32
N MET A 213 8.90 14.51 5.12
CA MET A 213 9.97 13.51 5.17
C MET A 213 9.56 12.23 4.50
N GLU A 214 10.45 11.69 3.68
CA GLU A 214 10.36 10.35 3.13
C GLU A 214 11.31 9.44 3.89
N VAL A 215 10.74 8.47 4.62
CA VAL A 215 11.46 7.53 5.46
C VAL A 215 11.42 6.16 4.83
N HIS A 216 12.53 5.70 4.30
CA HIS A 216 12.69 4.32 3.83
C HIS A 216 13.12 3.43 4.99
N LEU A 217 12.26 2.54 5.43
CA LEU A 217 12.59 1.56 6.47
C LEU A 217 13.51 0.51 5.89
N LEU A 218 14.58 0.17 6.61
CA LEU A 218 15.55 -0.83 6.19
C LEU A 218 15.44 -2.11 7.00
N LYS A 219 15.39 -1.99 8.34
CA LYS A 219 15.41 -3.14 9.23
C LYS A 219 14.82 -2.79 10.59
N TYR A 220 14.08 -3.74 11.18
CA TYR A 220 13.67 -3.65 12.59
C TYR A 220 14.84 -3.99 13.51
N LEU A 221 15.20 -3.06 14.39
CA LEU A 221 16.36 -3.22 15.29
C LEU A 221 15.95 -3.80 16.65
N ARG A 222 14.93 -3.24 17.30
CA ARG A 222 14.51 -3.65 18.65
C ARG A 222 13.14 -3.09 19.04
N LYS A 223 12.57 -3.62 20.11
CA LYS A 223 11.39 -3.06 20.78
C LYS A 223 11.71 -1.69 21.41
N GLU A 224 10.68 -0.87 21.53
CA GLU A 224 10.73 0.35 22.34
C GLU A 224 11.00 0.00 23.80
N ARG A 225 11.76 0.84 24.50
CA ARG A 225 12.03 0.70 25.93
C ARG A 225 12.19 2.05 26.59
N GLN A 226 11.91 2.11 27.89
CA GLN A 226 12.20 3.26 28.73
C GLN A 226 13.65 3.25 29.20
N PHE A 227 14.19 4.42 29.52
CA PHE A 227 15.56 4.61 30.02
C PHE A 227 15.52 5.39 31.32
N ASP A 228 16.33 4.95 32.28
CA ASP A 228 16.40 5.57 33.61
C ASP A 228 17.19 6.89 33.62
N SER A 229 17.95 7.17 32.57
CA SER A 229 18.70 8.42 32.42
C SER A 229 18.91 8.84 30.96
N PRO A 230 19.13 10.15 30.70
CA PRO A 230 19.51 10.64 29.38
C PRO A 230 20.82 10.02 28.84
N GLU A 231 21.76 9.69 29.71
CA GLU A 231 23.04 9.07 29.35
C GLU A 231 22.82 7.64 28.84
N ALA A 232 21.94 6.85 29.50
CA ALA A 232 21.57 5.51 29.07
C ALA A 232 20.89 5.54 27.70
N LEU A 233 20.01 6.52 27.47
CA LEU A 233 19.38 6.77 26.18
C LEU A 233 20.41 7.08 25.09
N LYS A 234 21.32 8.04 25.32
CA LYS A 234 22.37 8.43 24.36
C LYS A 234 23.26 7.24 23.97
N LYS A 235 23.66 6.42 24.98
CA LYS A 235 24.46 5.22 24.74
C LYS A 235 23.73 4.22 23.86
N GLN A 236 22.41 4.06 24.06
CA GLN A 236 21.62 3.15 23.26
C GLN A 236 21.41 3.68 21.83
N ILE A 237 21.16 4.98 21.66
CA ILE A 237 21.06 5.60 20.32
C ILE A 237 22.35 5.37 19.54
N ALA A 238 23.53 5.57 20.16
CA ALA A 238 24.82 5.29 19.52
C ALA A 238 24.93 3.83 19.05
N ALA A 239 24.55 2.88 19.90
CA ALA A 239 24.56 1.46 19.56
C ALA A 239 23.56 1.11 18.43
N ASP A 240 22.38 1.74 18.41
CA ASP A 240 21.39 1.56 17.36
C ASP A 240 21.90 2.16 16.04
N CYS A 241 22.57 3.30 16.07
CA CYS A 241 23.21 3.90 14.87
C CYS A 241 24.32 3.02 14.30
N GLU A 242 25.12 2.36 15.14
CA GLU A 242 26.13 1.39 14.68
C GLU A 242 25.46 0.18 13.99
N ARG A 243 24.41 -0.37 14.59
CA ARG A 243 23.64 -1.48 13.99
C ARG A 243 22.93 -1.08 12.68
N ALA A 244 22.54 0.17 12.54
CA ALA A 244 21.92 0.68 11.32
C ALA A 244 22.92 0.84 10.16
N ARG A 245 24.23 0.85 10.46
CA ARG A 245 25.31 0.94 9.46
C ARG A 245 25.74 -0.42 8.92
N SER A 246 25.56 -1.46 9.74
CA SER A 246 25.79 -2.86 9.34
C SER A 246 24.62 -3.41 8.53
#